data_37d8d79a29b9be593cb2f3cc58bbb213
#
_entry.id   37d8d79a29b9be593cb2f3cc58bbb213
#
_cell.length_a   1.000
_cell.length_b   1.000
_cell.length_c   1.000
_cell.angle_alpha   90.00
_cell.angle_beta   90.00
_cell.angle_gamma   90.00
#
_symmetry.space_group_name_H-M   'P 1'
#
loop_
_entity.id
_entity.type
_entity.pdbx_description
1 polymer ?
#
loop_
_entity_poly.entity_id
_entity_poly.type
_entity_poly.pdbx_seq_one_letter_code
_entity_poly.pdbx_strand_id
1 'polypeptide(L)'
;MLTKEFIAELKKARDLFEWTVVLGSGPWVERRATPRLRIRAKLKNDPDKGVLEPIGAVCFARTGVLFNEDYWVEAAIAIGLPVQDARDVIAAANDITWRTVGDHREPDPYKQALRSWVVDATGLDTSTAVLKPTAEKRG
;
A
#
# COMPACT_ATOMS: atom_id res chain seq x y z
N MET A 1 -14.58 -2.28 -11.88
CA MET A 1 -13.14 -2.28 -12.23
C MET A 1 -12.51 -3.59 -11.77
N LEU A 2 -11.73 -4.21 -12.62
CA LEU A 2 -10.99 -5.42 -12.23
C LEU A 2 -9.69 -5.04 -11.53
N THR A 3 -9.17 -5.95 -10.70
CA THR A 3 -7.93 -5.71 -9.97
C THR A 3 -6.76 -5.40 -10.90
N LYS A 4 -6.64 -6.11 -12.02
CA LYS A 4 -5.57 -5.84 -12.99
C LYS A 4 -5.68 -4.45 -13.62
N GLU A 5 -6.89 -3.98 -13.86
CA GLU A 5 -7.11 -2.61 -14.34
C GLU A 5 -6.70 -1.59 -13.29
N PHE A 6 -7.03 -1.88 -12.04
CA PHE A 6 -6.63 -1.04 -10.91
C PHE A 6 -5.10 -0.92 -10.84
N ILE A 7 -4.38 -2.03 -10.93
CA ILE A 7 -2.91 -2.03 -10.87
C ILE A 7 -2.33 -1.22 -12.03
N ALA A 8 -2.90 -1.35 -13.23
CA ALA A 8 -2.46 -0.58 -14.38
C ALA A 8 -2.67 0.93 -14.19
N GLU A 9 -3.81 1.32 -13.61
CA GLU A 9 -4.07 2.73 -13.31
C GLU A 9 -3.17 3.25 -12.20
N LEU A 10 -2.90 2.44 -11.20
CA LEU A 10 -1.96 2.80 -10.14
C LEU A 10 -0.57 3.09 -10.72
N LYS A 11 -0.10 2.23 -11.61
CA LYS A 11 1.17 2.41 -12.28
C LYS A 11 1.21 3.70 -13.10
N LYS A 12 0.15 4.02 -13.81
CA LYS A 12 0.05 5.26 -14.58
C LYS A 12 0.04 6.49 -13.69
N ALA A 13 -0.57 6.40 -12.53
CA ALA A 13 -0.73 7.53 -11.62
C ALA A 13 0.45 7.71 -10.66
N ARG A 14 1.39 6.79 -10.63
CA ARG A 14 2.43 6.78 -9.60
C ARG A 14 3.24 8.07 -9.51
N ASP A 15 3.47 8.73 -10.65
CA ASP A 15 4.31 9.93 -10.70
C ASP A 15 3.63 11.18 -10.16
N LEU A 16 2.31 11.13 -9.93
CA LEU A 16 1.57 12.22 -9.29
C LEU A 16 1.82 12.28 -7.79
N PHE A 17 2.37 11.23 -7.22
CA PHE A 17 2.48 11.06 -5.78
C PHE A 17 3.91 10.83 -5.35
N GLU A 18 4.19 11.23 -4.13
CA GLU A 18 5.38 10.81 -3.41
C GLU A 18 5.00 9.59 -2.58
N TRP A 19 5.61 8.47 -2.91
CA TRP A 19 5.33 7.20 -2.26
C TRP A 19 6.32 6.96 -1.13
N THR A 20 5.80 6.53 0.01
CA THR A 20 6.62 6.24 1.18
C THR A 20 6.17 4.92 1.81
N VAL A 21 7.10 4.33 2.55
CA VAL A 21 6.81 3.18 3.39
C VAL A 21 6.83 3.68 4.83
N VAL A 22 5.72 3.48 5.53
CA VAL A 22 5.59 3.91 6.92
C VAL A 22 5.38 2.71 7.82
N LEU A 23 5.84 2.82 9.05
CA LEU A 23 5.65 1.78 10.04
C LEU A 23 4.21 1.82 10.54
N GLY A 24 3.58 0.66 10.62
CA GLY A 24 2.26 0.56 11.22
C GLY A 24 2.30 0.97 12.68
N SER A 25 1.20 1.52 13.19
CA SER A 25 1.07 1.96 14.57
C SER A 25 0.07 1.09 15.34
N GLY A 26 0.09 1.21 16.67
CA GLY A 26 -0.85 0.54 17.56
C GLY A 26 -0.26 -0.67 18.26
N PRO A 27 -1.04 -1.27 19.18
CA PRO A 27 -0.56 -2.36 20.03
C PRO A 27 -0.09 -3.59 19.26
N TRP A 28 -0.62 -3.80 18.08
CA TRP A 28 -0.26 -4.93 17.23
C TRP A 28 1.19 -4.90 16.79
N VAL A 29 1.73 -3.70 16.54
CA VAL A 29 3.10 -3.53 16.09
C VAL A 29 4.08 -3.95 17.16
N GLU A 30 3.79 -3.61 18.40
CA GLU A 30 4.67 -3.91 19.53
C GLU A 30 4.77 -5.39 19.84
N ARG A 31 3.74 -6.15 19.52
CA ARG A 31 3.68 -7.58 19.79
C ARG A 31 4.27 -8.43 18.68
N ARG A 32 4.58 -7.85 17.55
CA ARG A 32 5.12 -8.59 16.41
C ARG A 32 6.63 -8.61 16.44
N ALA A 33 7.20 -9.76 16.13
CA ALA A 33 8.64 -9.88 15.90
C ALA A 33 9.06 -9.05 14.70
N THR A 34 8.17 -8.92 13.71
CA THR A 34 8.40 -8.16 12.48
C THR A 34 7.37 -7.06 12.37
N PRO A 35 7.80 -5.79 12.29
CA PRO A 35 6.85 -4.69 12.16
C PRO A 35 6.14 -4.74 10.81
N ARG A 36 4.88 -4.31 10.82
CA ARG A 36 4.08 -4.22 9.60
C ARG A 36 4.40 -2.90 8.90
N LEU A 37 4.77 -2.97 7.65
CA LEU A 37 5.07 -1.80 6.84
C LEU A 37 3.92 -1.52 5.88
N ARG A 38 3.61 -0.25 5.68
CA ARG A 38 2.49 0.21 4.88
C ARG A 38 2.97 1.13 3.78
N ILE A 39 2.42 0.94 2.58
CA ILE A 39 2.66 1.84 1.45
C ILE A 39 1.68 2.99 1.52
N ARG A 40 2.18 4.21 1.49
CA ARG A 40 1.36 5.42 1.54
C ARG A 40 1.81 6.42 0.50
N ALA A 41 0.89 7.28 0.09
CA ALA A 41 1.10 8.29 -0.94
C ALA A 41 0.73 9.68 -0.44
N LYS A 42 1.44 10.67 -0.91
CA LYS A 42 1.09 12.08 -0.77
C LYS A 42 1.17 12.74 -2.14
N LEU A 43 0.29 13.71 -2.40
CA LEU A 43 0.38 14.47 -3.65
C LEU A 43 1.66 15.27 -3.69
N LYS A 44 2.41 15.16 -4.78
CA LYS A 44 3.65 15.93 -4.95
C LYS A 44 3.42 17.43 -4.92
N ASN A 45 2.32 17.87 -5.52
CA ASN A 45 2.00 19.29 -5.64
C ASN A 45 1.30 19.87 -4.42
N ASP A 46 0.83 19.00 -3.52
CA ASP A 46 0.09 19.46 -2.34
C ASP A 46 0.19 18.43 -1.22
N PRO A 47 1.38 18.27 -0.61
CA PRO A 47 1.61 17.24 0.39
C PRO A 47 0.80 17.41 1.67
N ASP A 48 0.23 18.60 1.90
CA ASP A 48 -0.56 18.88 3.09
C ASP A 48 -1.99 18.35 3.00
N LYS A 49 -2.42 17.89 1.83
CA LYS A 49 -3.78 17.38 1.64
C LYS A 49 -4.05 16.00 2.23
N GLY A 50 -3.07 15.42 2.88
CA GLY A 50 -3.26 14.18 3.59
C GLY A 50 -2.57 12.99 2.95
N VAL A 51 -2.66 11.88 3.66
CA VAL A 51 -2.01 10.64 3.27
C VAL A 51 -3.05 9.72 2.64
N LEU A 52 -2.67 9.12 1.52
CA LEU A 52 -3.55 8.29 0.72
C LEU A 52 -3.09 6.84 0.73
N GLU A 53 -4.07 5.94 0.71
CA GLU A 53 -3.84 4.55 0.32
C GLU A 53 -3.71 4.47 -1.20
N PRO A 54 -3.14 3.38 -1.75
CA PRO A 54 -3.13 3.20 -3.20
C PRO A 54 -4.49 3.35 -3.87
N ILE A 55 -5.56 2.92 -3.19
CA ILE A 55 -6.93 3.08 -3.73
C ILE A 55 -7.31 4.54 -3.80
N GLY A 56 -7.00 5.31 -2.77
CA GLY A 56 -7.23 6.75 -2.78
C GLY A 56 -6.43 7.46 -3.86
N ALA A 57 -5.22 6.99 -4.13
CA ALA A 57 -4.38 7.54 -5.19
C ALA A 57 -5.01 7.34 -6.57
N VAL A 58 -5.47 6.14 -6.88
CA VAL A 58 -6.15 5.85 -8.15
C VAL A 58 -7.44 6.64 -8.26
N CYS A 59 -8.21 6.72 -7.16
CA CYS A 59 -9.44 7.50 -7.14
C CYS A 59 -9.18 8.97 -7.48
N PHE A 60 -8.17 9.56 -6.86
CA PHE A 60 -7.80 10.95 -7.15
C PHE A 60 -7.37 11.13 -8.61
N ALA A 61 -6.53 10.23 -9.11
CA ALA A 61 -6.05 10.32 -10.50
C ALA A 61 -7.20 10.23 -11.50
N ARG A 62 -8.23 9.46 -11.16
CA ARG A 62 -9.35 9.19 -12.04
C ARG A 62 -10.46 10.24 -11.96
N THR A 63 -10.77 10.71 -10.77
CA THR A 63 -11.93 11.57 -10.51
C THR A 63 -11.60 12.97 -10.02
N GLY A 64 -10.36 13.19 -9.57
CA GLY A 64 -9.98 14.44 -8.92
C GLY A 64 -10.47 14.56 -7.49
N VAL A 65 -11.17 13.56 -6.97
CA VAL A 65 -11.67 13.58 -5.59
C VAL A 65 -10.65 12.93 -4.68
N LEU A 66 -10.32 13.64 -3.60
CA LEU A 66 -9.30 13.21 -2.65
C LEU A 66 -9.96 12.55 -1.44
N PHE A 67 -9.67 11.26 -1.25
CA PHE A 67 -10.07 10.54 -0.04
C PHE A 67 -8.83 10.20 0.77
N ASN A 68 -8.86 10.56 2.04
CA ASN A 68 -7.81 10.22 2.99
C ASN A 68 -7.76 8.70 3.20
N GLU A 69 -6.65 8.18 3.74
CA GLU A 69 -6.45 6.75 3.94
C GLU A 69 -7.56 6.05 4.72
N ASP A 70 -8.23 6.75 5.63
CA ASP A 70 -9.33 6.19 6.41
C ASP A 70 -10.59 5.94 5.57
N TYR A 71 -10.66 6.53 4.39
CA TYR A 71 -11.84 6.47 3.52
C TYR A 71 -11.60 5.64 2.26
N TRP A 72 -10.80 4.58 2.39
CA TRP A 72 -10.48 3.73 1.24
C TRP A 72 -11.71 3.01 0.67
N VAL A 73 -12.71 2.72 1.51
CA VAL A 73 -13.95 2.08 1.04
C VAL A 73 -14.70 3.03 0.10
N GLU A 74 -14.84 4.29 0.50
CA GLU A 74 -15.51 5.31 -0.30
C GLU A 74 -14.75 5.54 -1.61
N ALA A 75 -13.43 5.55 -1.55
CA ALA A 75 -12.61 5.68 -2.75
C ALA A 75 -12.80 4.48 -3.69
N ALA A 76 -12.85 3.27 -3.15
CA ALA A 76 -13.09 2.06 -3.93
C ALA A 76 -14.45 2.11 -4.63
N ILE A 77 -15.49 2.53 -3.92
CA ILE A 77 -16.83 2.68 -4.49
C ILE A 77 -16.82 3.69 -5.63
N ALA A 78 -16.12 4.80 -5.44
CA ALA A 78 -16.08 5.87 -6.44
C ALA A 78 -15.45 5.41 -7.77
N ILE A 79 -14.52 4.46 -7.72
CA ILE A 79 -13.87 3.95 -8.94
C ILE A 79 -14.46 2.64 -9.42
N GLY A 80 -15.47 2.11 -8.74
CA GLY A 80 -16.11 0.86 -9.11
C GLY A 80 -15.27 -0.38 -8.83
N LEU A 81 -14.31 -0.30 -7.92
CA LEU A 81 -13.54 -1.46 -7.48
C LEU A 81 -14.35 -2.19 -6.41
N PRO A 82 -14.64 -3.50 -6.59
CA PRO A 82 -15.39 -4.24 -5.59
C PRO A 82 -14.71 -4.17 -4.22
N VAL A 83 -15.50 -4.06 -3.17
CA VAL A 83 -14.96 -3.87 -1.82
C VAL A 83 -14.05 -5.02 -1.40
N GLN A 84 -14.36 -6.23 -1.81
CA GLN A 84 -13.49 -7.36 -1.49
C GLN A 84 -12.13 -7.25 -2.17
N ASP A 85 -12.11 -6.84 -3.45
CA ASP A 85 -10.86 -6.62 -4.17
C ASP A 85 -10.08 -5.45 -3.54
N ALA A 86 -10.78 -4.40 -3.15
CA ALA A 86 -10.17 -3.27 -2.45
C ALA A 86 -9.54 -3.72 -1.13
N ARG A 87 -10.23 -4.57 -0.39
CA ARG A 87 -9.71 -5.12 0.87
C ARG A 87 -8.43 -5.90 0.65
N ASP A 88 -8.37 -6.68 -0.41
CA ASP A 88 -7.16 -7.44 -0.76
C ASP A 88 -6.00 -6.52 -1.13
N VAL A 89 -6.27 -5.47 -1.89
CA VAL A 89 -5.27 -4.45 -2.23
C VAL A 89 -4.76 -3.74 -0.98
N ILE A 90 -5.65 -3.38 -0.08
CA ILE A 90 -5.27 -2.72 1.18
C ILE A 90 -4.38 -3.65 2.01
N ALA A 91 -4.75 -4.91 2.12
CA ALA A 91 -3.92 -5.89 2.83
C ALA A 91 -2.53 -6.02 2.20
N ALA A 92 -2.47 -6.05 0.87
CA ALA A 92 -1.21 -6.11 0.15
C ALA A 92 -0.33 -4.88 0.40
N ALA A 93 -0.95 -3.70 0.45
CA ALA A 93 -0.23 -2.45 0.69
C ALA A 93 0.18 -2.27 2.16
N ASN A 94 -0.52 -2.92 3.07
CA ASN A 94 -0.29 -2.77 4.51
C ASN A 94 0.65 -3.81 5.12
N ASP A 95 1.09 -4.78 4.36
CA ASP A 95 1.99 -5.81 4.88
C ASP A 95 2.96 -6.28 3.82
N ILE A 96 4.02 -5.53 3.64
CA ILE A 96 5.06 -5.87 2.67
C ILE A 96 6.28 -6.54 3.31
N THR A 97 6.26 -6.75 4.62
CA THR A 97 7.41 -7.29 5.35
C THR A 97 7.74 -8.74 5.00
N TRP A 98 6.76 -9.50 4.59
CA TRP A 98 6.94 -10.91 4.28
C TRP A 98 7.95 -11.18 3.16
N ARG A 99 8.17 -10.20 2.29
CA ARG A 99 9.05 -10.36 1.13
C ARG A 99 10.52 -10.49 1.50
N THR A 100 10.90 -9.90 2.61
CA THR A 100 12.31 -9.82 2.98
C THR A 100 12.65 -10.50 4.29
N VAL A 101 11.69 -10.62 5.21
CA VAL A 101 11.96 -11.21 6.52
C VAL A 101 11.60 -12.69 6.61
N GLY A 102 11.09 -13.26 5.54
CA GLY A 102 10.80 -14.68 5.53
C GLY A 102 9.69 -15.08 6.47
N ASP A 103 8.48 -14.80 6.09
CA ASP A 103 7.32 -15.36 6.78
C ASP A 103 7.34 -16.87 6.56
N HIS A 104 7.33 -17.64 7.65
CA HIS A 104 7.38 -19.10 7.57
C HIS A 104 6.10 -19.70 7.02
N ARG A 105 5.03 -18.96 6.98
CA ARG A 105 3.80 -19.40 6.35
C ARG A 105 3.88 -19.10 4.86
N GLU A 106 3.60 -20.11 4.05
CA GLU A 106 3.48 -19.87 2.62
C GLU A 106 2.20 -19.08 2.36
N PRO A 107 2.32 -17.84 1.89
CA PRO A 107 1.12 -17.09 1.56
C PRO A 107 0.49 -17.65 0.30
N ASP A 108 -0.81 -17.44 0.17
CA ASP A 108 -1.56 -17.72 -1.03
C ASP A 108 -0.85 -17.12 -2.24
N PRO A 109 -0.64 -17.88 -3.33
CA PRO A 109 0.03 -17.36 -4.53
C PRO A 109 -0.61 -16.08 -5.09
N TYR A 110 -1.92 -15.96 -5.02
CA TYR A 110 -2.61 -14.74 -5.44
C TYR A 110 -2.21 -13.54 -4.58
N LYS A 111 -2.16 -13.73 -3.27
CA LYS A 111 -1.77 -12.64 -2.36
C LYS A 111 -0.33 -12.23 -2.55
N GLN A 112 0.56 -13.18 -2.83
CA GLN A 112 1.96 -12.87 -3.16
C GLN A 112 2.04 -12.05 -4.44
N ALA A 113 1.33 -12.47 -5.47
CA ALA A 113 1.30 -11.77 -6.74
C ALA A 113 0.76 -10.36 -6.57
N LEU A 114 -0.32 -10.21 -5.82
CA LEU A 114 -0.93 -8.91 -5.58
C LEU A 114 0.02 -7.95 -4.87
N ARG A 115 0.72 -8.43 -3.85
CA ARG A 115 1.73 -7.61 -3.16
C ARG A 115 2.82 -7.14 -4.11
N SER A 116 3.32 -8.04 -4.95
CA SER A 116 4.33 -7.70 -5.94
C SER A 116 3.82 -6.66 -6.93
N TRP A 117 2.60 -6.82 -7.40
CA TRP A 117 2.01 -5.88 -8.35
C TRP A 117 1.83 -4.50 -7.74
N VAL A 118 1.38 -4.42 -6.50
CA VAL A 118 1.20 -3.14 -5.80
C VAL A 118 2.56 -2.45 -5.61
N VAL A 119 3.55 -3.19 -5.15
CA VAL A 119 4.90 -2.65 -4.95
C VAL A 119 5.48 -2.16 -6.27
N ASP A 120 5.40 -2.97 -7.32
CA ASP A 120 5.94 -2.60 -8.62
C ASP A 120 5.22 -1.40 -9.23
N ALA A 121 3.91 -1.32 -9.02
CA ALA A 121 3.11 -0.20 -9.54
C ALA A 121 3.47 1.13 -8.88
N THR A 122 3.92 1.12 -7.63
CA THR A 122 4.35 2.33 -6.93
C THR A 122 5.81 2.70 -7.21
N GLY A 123 6.60 1.76 -7.70
CA GLY A 123 8.02 1.97 -7.93
C GLY A 123 8.87 2.03 -6.68
N LEU A 124 8.32 1.63 -5.52
CA LEU A 124 9.06 1.66 -4.26
C LEU A 124 10.11 0.56 -4.19
N ASP A 125 11.27 0.93 -3.68
CA ASP A 125 12.28 -0.05 -3.29
C ASP A 125 12.01 -0.49 -1.86
N THR A 126 11.34 -1.64 -1.73
CA THR A 126 10.94 -2.15 -0.42
C THR A 126 12.06 -2.93 0.29
N SER A 127 13.09 -3.31 -0.43
CA SER A 127 14.18 -4.09 0.18
C SER A 127 14.87 -3.31 1.29
N THR A 128 15.24 -2.08 1.04
CA THR A 128 15.86 -1.21 2.04
C THR A 128 14.89 -0.83 3.14
N ALA A 129 13.65 -0.52 2.78
CA ALA A 129 12.63 -0.08 3.74
C ALA A 129 12.27 -1.18 4.74
N VAL A 130 12.28 -2.44 4.31
CA VAL A 130 11.88 -3.56 5.18
C VAL A 130 12.99 -3.97 6.13
N LEU A 131 14.21 -4.05 5.64
CA LEU A 131 15.34 -4.53 6.46
C LEU A 131 15.73 -3.55 7.55
N LYS A 132 15.69 -2.27 7.25
CA LYS A 132 16.13 -1.23 8.16
C LYS A 132 15.38 -1.18 9.49
N PRO A 133 14.05 -1.15 9.52
CA PRO A 133 13.31 -1.14 10.78
C PRO A 133 13.57 -2.38 11.63
N THR A 134 13.73 -3.53 11.02
CA THR A 134 13.99 -4.78 11.73
C THR A 134 15.36 -4.76 12.38
N ALA A 135 16.37 -4.30 11.68
CA ALA A 135 17.73 -4.19 12.20
C ALA A 135 17.82 -3.23 13.37
N GLU A 136 17.16 -2.09 13.30
CA GLU A 136 17.17 -1.08 14.35
C GLU A 136 16.58 -1.58 15.65
N LYS A 137 15.58 -2.42 15.59
CA LYS A 137 14.95 -2.97 16.79
C LYS A 137 15.86 -3.89 17.58
N ARG A 138 16.87 -4.40 16.98
CA ARG A 138 17.80 -5.35 17.60
C ARG A 138 19.07 -4.68 18.11
N GLY A 139 19.26 -3.47 17.71
CA GLY A 139 20.40 -2.68 18.13
C GLY A 139 20.21 -2.12 19.52
#